data_a1f06ebe92cb3b91f00e6fa925f2ed97
#
_entry.id   a1f06ebe92cb3b91f00e6fa925f2ed97
#
_cell.length_a   1.000
_cell.length_b   1.000
_cell.length_c   1.000
_cell.angle_alpha   90.00
_cell.angle_beta   90.00
_cell.angle_gamma   90.00
#
_symmetry.space_group_name_H-M   'P 1'
#
loop_
_entity.id
_entity.type
_entity.pdbx_description
1 polymer ?
#
loop_
_entity_poly.entity_id
_entity_poly.type
_entity_poly.pdbx_seq_one_letter_code
_entity_poly.pdbx_strand_id
1 'polypeptide(L)'
;MSIKKNFPVTGLGCAACVYHVQDTLRSQRGVISAEVSLAANMAKVEYDPSMVKASELKKAVQDCGYDLIVPDGTEEEEENPEDSGSDQDEISEELSEKSRESEYKRLRFDMWIAVVLAISVMIIGFGFVEFKGKGFLLAFLSALSVFWTGRRFICGAISQAKHFRVGMDTLVALSTTVAWLFSLFSLIFNNLLTSKGLFQGLYFNSASMIVAFILIGKVLEERAKYGTTEAVRKLMGLRPGKVRIKPGDIVRVKPGQRIPADGTVTEGSSFVDQSMLTGEPLPVEVIPGAKVFAGTVNQKGFIKIRAEKTGSDTMLSSIIKMVKDAQMSKARVQELVDKVAAVFVPVIILISLAAFFYWTFASGGGLSKGLLTMVSVLVIACPCSLGLATPTAIIAGIGKRML
;
A
#
# COMPACT_ATOMS: atom_id res chain seq x y z
N MET A 1 19.10 -0.39 25.63
CA MET A 1 18.55 0.95 25.30
C MET A 1 17.65 0.79 24.08
N SER A 2 16.36 1.17 24.15
CA SER A 2 15.46 0.98 23.00
C SER A 2 15.68 2.06 21.95
N ILE A 3 15.62 1.66 20.68
CA ILE A 3 15.65 2.57 19.55
C ILE A 3 14.33 2.50 18.78
N LYS A 4 13.88 3.64 18.24
CA LYS A 4 12.70 3.72 17.35
C LYS A 4 13.18 3.94 15.94
N LYS A 5 12.85 3.01 15.04
CA LYS A 5 13.15 3.12 13.59
C LYS A 5 11.93 2.89 12.73
N ASN A 6 11.94 3.55 11.57
CA ASN A 6 10.92 3.41 10.55
C ASN A 6 11.49 2.58 9.40
N PHE A 7 10.80 1.48 9.07
CA PHE A 7 11.20 0.57 7.97
C PHE A 7 10.12 0.56 6.88
N PRO A 8 10.47 0.76 5.61
CA PRO A 8 9.55 0.54 4.52
C PRO A 8 9.17 -0.95 4.43
N VAL A 9 7.88 -1.22 4.22
CA VAL A 9 7.36 -2.58 4.05
C VAL A 9 6.69 -2.69 2.69
N THR A 10 7.07 -3.70 1.90
CA THR A 10 6.48 -3.99 0.60
C THR A 10 5.53 -5.18 0.68
N GLY A 11 4.56 -5.22 -0.25
CA GLY A 11 3.56 -6.30 -0.30
C GLY A 11 2.32 -6.05 0.56
N LEU A 12 2.21 -4.92 1.27
CA LEU A 12 1.03 -4.58 2.06
C LEU A 12 -0.15 -4.22 1.14
N GLY A 13 -1.06 -5.16 0.90
CA GLY A 13 -2.22 -4.94 0.03
C GLY A 13 -3.56 -4.76 0.76
N CYS A 14 -3.60 -5.04 2.07
CA CYS A 14 -4.85 -5.04 2.84
C CYS A 14 -4.59 -4.82 4.33
N ALA A 15 -5.65 -4.47 5.06
CA ALA A 15 -5.60 -4.26 6.50
C ALA A 15 -5.19 -5.53 7.28
N ALA A 16 -5.63 -6.70 6.83
CA ALA A 16 -5.19 -7.98 7.40
C ALA A 16 -3.68 -8.22 7.22
N CYS A 17 -3.10 -7.76 6.09
CA CYS A 17 -1.67 -7.82 5.84
C CYS A 17 -0.88 -6.97 6.85
N VAL A 18 -1.37 -5.76 7.12
CA VAL A 18 -0.80 -4.84 8.13
C VAL A 18 -0.80 -5.47 9.51
N TYR A 19 -1.94 -6.04 9.91
CA TYR A 19 -2.05 -6.71 11.20
C TYR A 19 -1.07 -7.89 11.32
N HIS A 20 -0.92 -8.66 10.24
CA HIS A 20 -0.04 -9.82 10.20
C HIS A 20 1.44 -9.41 10.39
N VAL A 21 1.90 -8.42 9.62
CA VAL A 21 3.27 -7.90 9.76
C VAL A 21 3.49 -7.31 11.16
N GLN A 22 2.52 -6.56 11.66
CA GLN A 22 2.60 -5.95 12.99
C GLN A 22 2.68 -7.00 14.12
N ASP A 23 1.86 -8.05 14.05
CA ASP A 23 1.84 -9.15 15.01
C ASP A 23 3.14 -9.96 14.96
N THR A 24 3.65 -10.22 13.76
CA THR A 24 4.95 -10.87 13.55
C THR A 24 6.09 -10.07 14.16
N LEU A 25 6.12 -8.76 13.93
CA LEU A 25 7.14 -7.89 14.51
C LEU A 25 7.05 -7.85 16.05
N ARG A 26 5.83 -7.76 16.60
CA ARG A 26 5.60 -7.77 18.06
C ARG A 26 5.96 -9.09 18.73
N SER A 27 5.90 -10.20 18.01
CA SER A 27 6.25 -11.52 18.53
C SER A 27 7.77 -11.76 18.63
N GLN A 28 8.58 -10.91 18.00
CA GLN A 28 10.04 -11.03 18.07
C GLN A 28 10.57 -10.61 19.43
N ARG A 29 11.51 -11.41 19.97
CA ARG A 29 12.18 -11.09 21.24
C ARG A 29 12.98 -9.80 21.07
N GLY A 30 12.84 -8.86 22.01
CA GLY A 30 13.52 -7.55 21.95
C GLY A 30 12.72 -6.43 21.27
N VAL A 31 11.56 -6.71 20.68
CA VAL A 31 10.63 -5.67 20.19
C VAL A 31 9.70 -5.23 21.33
N ILE A 32 9.70 -3.93 21.60
CA ILE A 32 8.87 -3.30 22.63
C ILE A 32 7.53 -2.89 22.06
N SER A 33 7.55 -2.24 20.90
CA SER A 33 6.34 -1.85 20.18
C SER A 33 6.56 -1.90 18.67
N ALA A 34 5.51 -2.27 17.94
CA ALA A 34 5.49 -2.20 16.48
C ALA A 34 4.14 -1.68 16.00
N GLU A 35 4.18 -0.69 15.12
CA GLU A 35 3.02 -0.10 14.44
C GLU A 35 3.27 -0.11 12.95
N VAL A 36 2.32 -0.66 12.17
CA VAL A 36 2.43 -0.74 10.71
C VAL A 36 1.31 0.07 10.08
N SER A 37 1.65 0.93 9.14
CA SER A 37 0.70 1.77 8.41
C SER A 37 0.56 1.32 6.96
N LEU A 38 -0.67 0.98 6.56
CA LEU A 38 -1.00 0.69 5.17
C LEU A 38 -0.89 1.93 4.28
N ALA A 39 -1.26 3.10 4.81
CA ALA A 39 -1.24 4.34 4.05
C ALA A 39 0.19 4.80 3.72
N ALA A 40 1.11 4.62 4.67
CA ALA A 40 2.52 4.97 4.50
C ALA A 40 3.36 3.82 3.94
N ASN A 41 2.89 2.55 3.96
CA ASN A 41 3.67 1.33 3.72
C ASN A 41 4.95 1.28 4.58
N MET A 42 4.80 1.66 5.84
CA MET A 42 5.91 1.78 6.80
C MET A 42 5.59 1.01 8.07
N ALA A 43 6.62 0.41 8.66
CA ALA A 43 6.58 -0.17 10.00
C ALA A 43 7.44 0.70 10.94
N LYS A 44 6.84 1.24 11.98
CA LYS A 44 7.52 1.92 13.09
C LYS A 44 7.77 0.90 14.18
N VAL A 45 9.02 0.56 14.41
CA VAL A 45 9.40 -0.49 15.36
C VAL A 45 10.29 0.10 16.44
N GLU A 46 9.90 -0.14 17.69
CA GLU A 46 10.71 0.15 18.87
C GLU A 46 11.29 -1.16 19.37
N TYR A 47 12.60 -1.30 19.34
CA TYR A 47 13.28 -2.54 19.70
C TYR A 47 14.60 -2.27 20.40
N ASP A 48 15.12 -3.30 21.11
CA ASP A 48 16.43 -3.26 21.74
C ASP A 48 17.46 -3.89 20.79
N PRO A 49 18.42 -3.10 20.26
CA PRO A 49 19.43 -3.59 19.31
C PRO A 49 20.37 -4.64 19.89
N SER A 50 20.48 -4.70 21.22
CA SER A 50 21.26 -5.74 21.90
C SER A 50 20.58 -7.11 21.89
N MET A 51 19.26 -7.16 21.66
CA MET A 51 18.45 -8.39 21.69
C MET A 51 18.01 -8.87 20.30
N VAL A 52 17.81 -7.94 19.35
CA VAL A 52 17.35 -8.27 17.98
C VAL A 52 17.96 -7.29 16.98
N LYS A 53 18.46 -7.82 15.87
CA LYS A 53 19.00 -7.03 14.75
C LYS A 53 17.93 -6.70 13.73
N ALA A 54 18.11 -5.59 12.98
CA ALA A 54 17.20 -5.21 11.91
C ALA A 54 17.10 -6.29 10.79
N SER A 55 18.20 -7.02 10.54
CA SER A 55 18.22 -8.16 9.62
C SER A 55 17.34 -9.34 10.06
N GLU A 56 17.21 -9.58 11.37
CA GLU A 56 16.33 -10.62 11.92
C GLU A 56 14.85 -10.19 11.79
N LEU A 57 14.54 -8.92 12.03
CA LEU A 57 13.20 -8.35 11.79
C LEU A 57 12.81 -8.47 10.31
N LYS A 58 13.74 -8.19 9.39
CA LYS A 58 13.55 -8.38 7.95
C LYS A 58 13.23 -9.82 7.63
N LYS A 59 14.01 -10.77 8.14
CA LYS A 59 13.80 -12.20 7.91
C LYS A 59 12.44 -12.67 8.43
N ALA A 60 12.06 -12.26 9.64
CA ALA A 60 10.75 -12.61 10.21
C ALA A 60 9.58 -12.10 9.34
N VAL A 61 9.70 -10.90 8.75
CA VAL A 61 8.70 -10.34 7.84
C VAL A 61 8.71 -11.05 6.49
N GLN A 62 9.88 -11.44 5.98
CA GLN A 62 10.02 -12.22 4.74
C GLN A 62 9.42 -13.61 4.87
N ASP A 63 9.60 -14.28 6.00
CA ASP A 63 9.00 -15.60 6.29
C ASP A 63 7.45 -15.55 6.26
N CYS A 64 6.87 -14.37 6.50
CA CYS A 64 5.44 -14.12 6.40
C CYS A 64 4.95 -13.72 4.99
N GLY A 65 5.87 -13.65 4.00
CA GLY A 65 5.55 -13.33 2.61
C GLY A 65 5.48 -11.83 2.29
N TYR A 66 6.03 -10.99 3.16
CA TYR A 66 6.23 -9.55 2.97
C TYR A 66 7.72 -9.24 2.96
N ASP A 67 8.10 -8.03 2.57
CA ASP A 67 9.52 -7.63 2.66
C ASP A 67 9.67 -6.34 3.47
N LEU A 68 10.66 -6.36 4.39
CA LEU A 68 11.07 -5.20 5.19
C LEU A 68 12.37 -4.67 4.59
N ILE A 69 12.35 -3.43 4.10
CA ILE A 69 13.53 -2.81 3.53
C ILE A 69 14.37 -2.25 4.68
N VAL A 70 15.52 -2.88 4.90
CA VAL A 70 16.55 -2.40 5.83
C VAL A 70 17.63 -1.74 4.99
N PRO A 71 17.91 -0.44 5.16
CA PRO A 71 19.01 0.22 4.45
C PRO A 71 20.35 -0.42 4.79
N ASP A 72 21.18 -0.65 3.77
CA ASP A 72 22.54 -1.13 3.96
C ASP A 72 23.34 -0.09 4.77
N GLY A 73 24.02 -0.52 5.83
CA GLY A 73 24.77 0.35 6.74
C GLY A 73 24.19 0.48 8.15
N THR A 74 23.03 -0.12 8.44
CA THR A 74 22.40 -0.07 9.78
C THR A 74 23.09 -0.96 10.82
N GLU A 75 24.03 -1.81 10.43
CA GLU A 75 24.68 -2.78 11.33
C GLU A 75 26.03 -2.35 11.89
N GLU A 76 26.68 -1.29 11.37
CA GLU A 76 28.08 -0.93 11.72
C GLU A 76 28.29 0.46 12.33
N GLU A 77 27.27 1.32 12.47
CA GLU A 77 27.48 2.67 13.03
C GLU A 77 26.95 2.81 14.47
N GLU A 78 27.79 2.46 15.45
CA GLU A 78 27.67 2.81 16.87
C GLU A 78 28.16 4.24 17.19
N GLU A 79 28.24 5.18 16.25
CA GLU A 79 28.72 6.54 16.53
C GLU A 79 27.65 7.61 16.30
N ASN A 80 27.19 8.19 17.41
CA ASN A 80 26.35 9.39 17.61
C ASN A 80 24.87 9.28 17.23
N PRO A 81 23.96 9.11 18.22
CA PRO A 81 22.52 9.00 18.00
C PRO A 81 21.81 10.31 17.61
N GLU A 82 22.46 11.46 17.65
CA GLU A 82 21.79 12.76 17.42
C GLU A 82 21.85 13.26 15.96
N ASP A 83 22.79 12.81 15.13
CA ASP A 83 22.99 13.34 13.76
C ASP A 83 22.59 12.35 12.63
N SER A 84 22.45 11.06 12.94
CA SER A 84 22.18 10.00 11.93
C SER A 84 20.69 9.77 11.64
N GLY A 85 19.78 10.28 12.45
CA GLY A 85 18.34 10.04 12.32
C GLY A 85 17.71 10.63 11.06
N SER A 86 18.15 11.79 10.60
CA SER A 86 17.52 12.49 9.47
C SER A 86 17.91 11.90 8.12
N ASP A 87 19.15 11.46 7.95
CA ASP A 87 19.64 10.92 6.67
C ASP A 87 19.12 9.50 6.41
N GLN A 88 18.99 8.69 7.45
CA GLN A 88 18.44 7.33 7.34
C GLN A 88 16.94 7.35 7.05
N ASP A 89 16.18 8.29 7.65
CA ASP A 89 14.76 8.46 7.34
C ASP A 89 14.55 8.91 5.87
N GLU A 90 15.39 9.81 5.33
CA GLU A 90 15.32 10.22 3.93
C GLU A 90 15.62 9.07 2.95
N ILE A 91 16.67 8.30 3.20
CA ILE A 91 17.03 7.15 2.37
C ILE A 91 15.93 6.10 2.42
N SER A 92 15.38 5.82 3.60
CA SER A 92 14.29 4.83 3.75
C SER A 92 13.02 5.28 3.02
N GLU A 93 12.73 6.57 2.98
CA GLU A 93 11.59 7.13 2.26
C GLU A 93 11.79 7.10 0.75
N GLU A 94 12.95 7.47 0.25
CA GLU A 94 13.27 7.39 -1.18
C GLU A 94 13.19 5.95 -1.71
N LEU A 95 13.68 4.98 -0.92
CA LEU A 95 13.57 3.56 -1.22
C LEU A 95 12.10 3.09 -1.20
N SER A 96 11.31 3.56 -0.22
CA SER A 96 9.88 3.23 -0.15
C SER A 96 9.11 3.77 -1.35
N GLU A 97 9.40 5.00 -1.78
CA GLU A 97 8.76 5.61 -2.96
C GLU A 97 9.12 4.87 -4.25
N LYS A 98 10.39 4.56 -4.48
CA LYS A 98 10.84 3.79 -5.65
C LYS A 98 10.19 2.41 -5.70
N SER A 99 10.10 1.75 -4.55
CA SER A 99 9.44 0.45 -4.42
C SER A 99 7.95 0.54 -4.75
N ARG A 100 7.24 1.54 -4.22
CA ARG A 100 5.81 1.78 -4.50
C ARG A 100 5.55 2.09 -5.97
N GLU A 101 6.39 2.93 -6.58
CA GLU A 101 6.26 3.26 -7.99
C GLU A 101 6.47 2.03 -8.88
N SER A 102 7.45 1.19 -8.56
CA SER A 102 7.69 -0.06 -9.27
C SER A 102 6.56 -1.06 -9.11
N GLU A 103 6.00 -1.21 -7.90
CA GLU A 103 4.82 -2.05 -7.63
C GLU A 103 3.58 -1.54 -8.38
N TYR A 104 3.33 -0.23 -8.41
CA TYR A 104 2.21 0.36 -9.14
C TYR A 104 2.34 0.13 -10.65
N LYS A 105 3.55 0.33 -11.23
CA LYS A 105 3.81 0.05 -12.66
C LYS A 105 3.55 -1.41 -12.99
N ARG A 106 4.00 -2.33 -12.15
CA ARG A 106 3.79 -3.77 -12.30
C ARG A 106 2.30 -4.13 -12.19
N LEU A 107 1.59 -3.60 -11.19
CA LEU A 107 0.17 -3.82 -11.01
C LEU A 107 -0.64 -3.34 -12.23
N ARG A 108 -0.29 -2.17 -12.78
CA ARG A 108 -0.90 -1.63 -13.99
C ARG A 108 -0.62 -2.48 -15.22
N PHE A 109 0.57 -3.05 -15.33
CA PHE A 109 0.92 -3.97 -16.41
C PHE A 109 0.13 -5.28 -16.31
N ASP A 110 0.10 -5.90 -15.12
CA ASP A 110 -0.68 -7.11 -14.85
C ASP A 110 -2.17 -6.90 -15.13
N MET A 111 -2.73 -5.72 -14.77
CA MET A 111 -4.11 -5.34 -15.08
C MET A 111 -4.38 -5.32 -16.59
N TRP A 112 -3.52 -4.66 -17.39
CA TRP A 112 -3.72 -4.60 -18.83
C TRP A 112 -3.67 -5.98 -19.49
N ILE A 113 -2.72 -6.84 -19.05
CA ILE A 113 -2.66 -8.23 -19.53
C ILE A 113 -3.93 -8.97 -19.14
N ALA A 114 -4.40 -8.85 -17.91
CA ALA A 114 -5.62 -9.52 -17.46
C ALA A 114 -6.85 -9.07 -18.25
N VAL A 115 -6.98 -7.77 -18.55
CA VAL A 115 -8.09 -7.23 -19.35
C VAL A 115 -8.03 -7.78 -20.78
N VAL A 116 -6.87 -7.78 -21.42
CA VAL A 116 -6.72 -8.35 -22.79
C VAL A 116 -7.06 -9.84 -22.80
N LEU A 117 -6.54 -10.59 -21.82
CA LEU A 117 -6.87 -12.02 -21.69
C LEU A 117 -8.35 -12.26 -21.44
N ALA A 118 -8.98 -11.49 -20.54
CA ALA A 118 -10.41 -11.63 -20.24
C ALA A 118 -11.28 -11.32 -21.46
N ILE A 119 -10.96 -10.27 -22.23
CA ILE A 119 -11.65 -9.93 -23.48
C ILE A 119 -11.45 -11.05 -24.51
N SER A 120 -10.23 -11.58 -24.66
CA SER A 120 -9.95 -12.68 -25.60
C SER A 120 -10.73 -13.94 -25.23
N VAL A 121 -10.75 -14.32 -23.95
CA VAL A 121 -11.52 -15.45 -23.43
C VAL A 121 -13.02 -15.23 -23.63
N MET A 122 -13.50 -14.01 -23.46
CA MET A 122 -14.90 -13.65 -23.67
C MET A 122 -15.31 -13.78 -25.16
N ILE A 123 -14.53 -13.22 -26.08
CA ILE A 123 -14.82 -13.28 -27.53
C ILE A 123 -14.86 -14.73 -28.02
N ILE A 124 -13.86 -15.54 -27.63
CA ILE A 124 -13.80 -16.94 -27.99
C ILE A 124 -14.94 -17.71 -27.30
N GLY A 125 -15.26 -17.42 -26.07
CA GLY A 125 -16.27 -18.07 -25.25
C GLY A 125 -17.68 -17.90 -25.81
N PHE A 126 -18.07 -16.70 -26.27
CA PHE A 126 -19.38 -16.37 -26.79
C PHE A 126 -19.66 -16.97 -28.19
N GLY A 127 -18.72 -17.69 -28.78
CA GLY A 127 -18.98 -18.44 -30.01
C GLY A 127 -18.70 -17.69 -31.32
N PHE A 128 -18.08 -16.51 -31.27
CA PHE A 128 -17.65 -15.80 -32.48
C PHE A 128 -16.62 -16.58 -33.31
N VAL A 129 -15.95 -17.56 -32.68
CA VAL A 129 -14.96 -18.42 -33.34
C VAL A 129 -15.21 -19.88 -32.90
N GLU A 130 -15.62 -20.73 -33.83
CA GLU A 130 -15.80 -22.16 -33.58
C GLU A 130 -14.69 -22.95 -34.27
N PHE A 131 -13.90 -23.70 -33.49
CA PHE A 131 -12.88 -24.62 -33.98
C PHE A 131 -12.68 -25.79 -33.02
N LYS A 132 -12.15 -26.90 -33.60
CA LYS A 132 -11.86 -28.13 -32.85
C LYS A 132 -10.73 -27.80 -31.83
N GLY A 133 -11.01 -27.84 -30.50
CA GLY A 133 -10.07 -27.52 -29.46
C GLY A 133 -10.31 -26.18 -28.74
N LYS A 134 -11.40 -25.47 -29.06
CA LYS A 134 -11.81 -24.22 -28.41
C LYS A 134 -11.74 -24.29 -26.87
N GLY A 135 -12.20 -25.38 -26.26
CA GLY A 135 -12.19 -25.55 -24.80
C GLY A 135 -10.78 -25.54 -24.19
N PHE A 136 -9.83 -26.20 -24.86
CA PHE A 136 -8.43 -26.21 -24.38
C PHE A 136 -7.75 -24.86 -24.51
N LEU A 137 -8.02 -24.10 -25.57
CA LEU A 137 -7.53 -22.74 -25.72
C LEU A 137 -8.11 -21.81 -24.64
N LEU A 138 -9.40 -21.92 -24.36
CA LEU A 138 -10.05 -21.19 -23.26
C LEU A 138 -9.44 -21.54 -21.91
N ALA A 139 -9.18 -22.84 -21.64
CA ALA A 139 -8.51 -23.29 -20.42
C ALA A 139 -7.11 -22.69 -20.29
N PHE A 140 -6.34 -22.66 -21.38
CA PHE A 140 -4.99 -22.11 -21.38
C PHE A 140 -4.97 -20.59 -21.15
N LEU A 141 -5.77 -19.82 -21.88
CA LEU A 141 -5.83 -18.37 -21.73
C LEU A 141 -6.36 -17.95 -20.35
N SER A 142 -7.36 -18.67 -19.85
CA SER A 142 -7.89 -18.42 -18.50
C SER A 142 -6.91 -18.82 -17.41
N ALA A 143 -6.11 -19.91 -17.60
CA ALA A 143 -5.04 -20.26 -16.69
C ALA A 143 -4.00 -19.14 -16.60
N LEU A 144 -3.62 -18.55 -17.74
CA LEU A 144 -2.71 -17.42 -17.79
C LEU A 144 -3.28 -16.21 -17.01
N SER A 145 -4.58 -15.95 -17.16
CA SER A 145 -5.25 -14.89 -16.40
C SER A 145 -5.28 -15.18 -14.91
N VAL A 146 -5.69 -16.38 -14.48
CA VAL A 146 -5.85 -16.71 -13.06
C VAL A 146 -4.51 -16.91 -12.35
N PHE A 147 -3.59 -17.68 -12.95
CA PHE A 147 -2.35 -18.10 -12.25
C PHE A 147 -1.17 -17.16 -12.48
N TRP A 148 -1.11 -16.44 -13.59
CA TRP A 148 -0.04 -15.46 -13.83
C TRP A 148 -0.44 -14.07 -13.36
N THR A 149 -1.52 -13.47 -13.92
CA THR A 149 -1.92 -12.12 -13.51
C THR A 149 -2.56 -12.10 -12.13
N GLY A 150 -3.24 -13.19 -11.73
CA GLY A 150 -3.84 -13.40 -10.41
C GLY A 150 -2.88 -13.92 -9.34
N ARG A 151 -1.59 -14.18 -9.65
CA ARG A 151 -0.60 -14.76 -8.72
C ARG A 151 -0.52 -14.06 -7.38
N ARG A 152 -0.70 -12.73 -7.37
CA ARG A 152 -0.67 -11.92 -6.14
C ARG A 152 -1.73 -12.39 -5.14
N PHE A 153 -2.95 -12.66 -5.61
CA PHE A 153 -4.05 -13.15 -4.78
C PHE A 153 -3.79 -14.56 -4.28
N ILE A 154 -3.21 -15.42 -5.13
CA ILE A 154 -2.90 -16.81 -4.78
C ILE A 154 -1.77 -16.84 -3.74
N CYS A 155 -0.69 -16.11 -3.95
CA CYS A 155 0.41 -16.02 -2.98
C CYS A 155 -0.06 -15.41 -1.66
N GLY A 156 -0.89 -14.36 -1.70
CA GLY A 156 -1.51 -13.77 -0.51
C GLY A 156 -2.40 -14.76 0.23
N ALA A 157 -3.24 -15.51 -0.48
CA ALA A 157 -4.10 -16.54 0.11
C ALA A 157 -3.30 -17.67 0.77
N ILE A 158 -2.23 -18.15 0.12
CA ILE A 158 -1.36 -19.20 0.67
C ILE A 158 -0.65 -18.71 1.93
N SER A 159 -0.13 -17.48 1.92
CA SER A 159 0.52 -16.88 3.09
C SER A 159 -0.47 -16.74 4.25
N GLN A 160 -1.68 -16.23 3.99
CA GLN A 160 -2.73 -16.11 5.00
C GLN A 160 -3.18 -17.46 5.54
N ALA A 161 -3.32 -18.49 4.68
CA ALA A 161 -3.71 -19.83 5.09
C ALA A 161 -2.69 -20.49 6.01
N LYS A 162 -1.38 -20.31 5.79
CA LYS A 162 -0.32 -20.83 6.68
C LYS A 162 -0.44 -20.33 8.11
N HIS A 163 -1.03 -19.16 8.31
CA HIS A 163 -1.22 -18.53 9.61
C HIS A 163 -2.66 -18.61 10.12
N PHE A 164 -3.48 -19.53 9.55
CA PHE A 164 -4.90 -19.70 9.90
C PHE A 164 -5.73 -18.42 9.82
N ARG A 165 -5.37 -17.55 8.91
CA ARG A 165 -6.09 -16.29 8.65
C ARG A 165 -6.69 -16.32 7.26
N VAL A 166 -7.81 -15.63 7.12
CA VAL A 166 -8.51 -15.50 5.84
C VAL A 166 -8.76 -14.02 5.56
N GLY A 167 -8.57 -13.62 4.33
CA GLY A 167 -8.73 -12.25 3.90
C GLY A 167 -9.35 -12.16 2.51
N MET A 168 -9.34 -10.95 1.96
CA MET A 168 -9.86 -10.68 0.63
C MET A 168 -9.16 -11.53 -0.45
N ASP A 169 -7.85 -11.65 -0.37
CA ASP A 169 -7.06 -12.43 -1.34
C ASP A 169 -7.46 -13.91 -1.32
N THR A 170 -7.81 -14.44 -0.13
CA THR A 170 -8.30 -15.81 0.03
C THR A 170 -9.63 -16.02 -0.71
N LEU A 171 -10.57 -15.09 -0.59
CA LEU A 171 -11.87 -15.19 -1.29
C LEU A 171 -11.70 -15.17 -2.80
N VAL A 172 -10.86 -14.27 -3.32
CA VAL A 172 -10.57 -14.14 -4.75
C VAL A 172 -9.87 -15.38 -5.28
N ALA A 173 -8.79 -15.81 -4.62
CA ALA A 173 -8.03 -16.98 -5.02
C ALA A 173 -8.89 -18.26 -5.00
N LEU A 174 -9.70 -18.44 -3.94
CA LEU A 174 -10.59 -19.59 -3.81
C LEU A 174 -11.64 -19.60 -4.92
N SER A 175 -12.36 -18.50 -5.12
CA SER A 175 -13.43 -18.42 -6.11
C SER A 175 -12.94 -18.63 -7.54
N THR A 176 -11.84 -17.97 -7.92
CA THR A 176 -11.29 -18.07 -9.28
C THR A 176 -10.66 -19.43 -9.55
N THR A 177 -9.95 -20.00 -8.57
CA THR A 177 -9.33 -21.32 -8.68
C THR A 177 -10.40 -22.42 -8.76
N VAL A 178 -11.44 -22.36 -7.92
CA VAL A 178 -12.54 -23.33 -7.94
C VAL A 178 -13.29 -23.27 -9.26
N ALA A 179 -13.63 -22.06 -9.75
CA ALA A 179 -14.30 -21.88 -11.03
C ALA A 179 -13.47 -22.43 -12.19
N TRP A 180 -12.15 -22.20 -12.18
CA TRP A 180 -11.24 -22.70 -13.22
C TRP A 180 -11.08 -24.22 -13.16
N LEU A 181 -10.85 -24.80 -11.97
CA LEU A 181 -10.70 -26.25 -11.79
C LEU A 181 -11.99 -26.99 -12.19
N PHE A 182 -13.15 -26.47 -11.81
CA PHE A 182 -14.42 -27.05 -12.20
C PHE A 182 -14.61 -27.03 -13.72
N SER A 183 -14.27 -25.92 -14.37
CA SER A 183 -14.35 -25.81 -15.82
C SER A 183 -13.39 -26.76 -16.54
N LEU A 184 -12.19 -26.94 -16.00
CA LEU A 184 -11.22 -27.90 -16.52
C LEU A 184 -11.72 -29.34 -16.36
N PHE A 185 -12.25 -29.67 -15.17
CA PHE A 185 -12.88 -30.98 -14.92
C PHE A 185 -14.03 -31.24 -15.88
N SER A 186 -14.92 -30.26 -16.07
CA SER A 186 -16.03 -30.36 -17.01
C SER A 186 -15.57 -30.53 -18.45
N LEU A 187 -14.47 -29.90 -18.85
CA LEU A 187 -13.89 -30.02 -20.19
C LEU A 187 -13.34 -31.45 -20.45
N ILE A 188 -12.58 -31.98 -19.47
CA ILE A 188 -11.94 -33.31 -19.60
C ILE A 188 -12.98 -34.44 -19.56
N PHE A 189 -13.96 -34.35 -18.66
CA PHE A 189 -14.99 -35.38 -18.46
C PHE A 189 -16.32 -35.07 -19.16
N ASN A 190 -16.28 -34.24 -20.21
CA ASN A 190 -17.47 -33.79 -20.93
C ASN A 190 -18.41 -34.97 -21.33
N ASN A 191 -17.88 -36.06 -21.89
CA ASN A 191 -18.65 -37.20 -22.33
C ASN A 191 -19.42 -37.90 -21.19
N LEU A 192 -18.80 -37.99 -19.99
CA LEU A 192 -19.41 -38.59 -18.79
C LEU A 192 -20.46 -37.67 -18.16
N LEU A 193 -20.24 -36.35 -18.19
CA LEU A 193 -21.14 -35.36 -17.62
C LEU A 193 -22.36 -35.13 -18.51
N THR A 194 -22.20 -35.13 -19.85
CA THR A 194 -23.27 -34.96 -20.81
C THR A 194 -24.21 -36.17 -20.78
N SER A 195 -23.69 -37.40 -20.68
CA SER A 195 -24.50 -38.61 -20.56
C SER A 195 -25.37 -38.67 -19.31
N LYS A 196 -24.98 -37.93 -18.24
CA LYS A 196 -25.72 -37.81 -16.96
C LYS A 196 -26.54 -36.52 -16.84
N GLY A 197 -26.62 -35.68 -17.90
CA GLY A 197 -27.33 -34.41 -17.87
C GLY A 197 -26.71 -33.35 -16.90
N LEU A 198 -25.47 -33.56 -16.46
CA LEU A 198 -24.79 -32.71 -15.45
C LEU A 198 -23.95 -31.60 -16.06
N PHE A 199 -23.78 -31.59 -17.41
CA PHE A 199 -22.98 -30.56 -18.07
C PHE A 199 -23.80 -29.28 -18.24
N GLN A 200 -23.36 -28.17 -17.66
CA GLN A 200 -24.03 -26.85 -17.72
C GLN A 200 -23.13 -25.70 -18.15
N GLY A 201 -21.94 -25.94 -18.67
CA GLY A 201 -21.09 -24.92 -19.25
C GLY A 201 -19.67 -24.80 -18.66
N LEU A 202 -18.87 -24.00 -19.31
CA LEU A 202 -17.50 -23.68 -18.95
C LEU A 202 -17.45 -22.28 -18.34
N TYR A 203 -16.88 -22.16 -17.15
CA TYR A 203 -16.80 -20.89 -16.39
C TYR A 203 -15.42 -20.20 -16.51
N PHE A 204 -14.65 -20.54 -17.54
CA PHE A 204 -13.36 -19.90 -17.83
C PHE A 204 -13.49 -18.39 -18.03
N ASN A 205 -14.57 -17.95 -18.67
CA ASN A 205 -14.88 -16.54 -18.87
C ASN A 205 -15.07 -15.82 -17.53
N SER A 206 -15.86 -16.42 -16.64
CA SER A 206 -16.14 -15.84 -15.32
C SER A 206 -14.87 -15.70 -14.48
N ALA A 207 -14.03 -16.75 -14.45
CA ALA A 207 -12.77 -16.71 -13.68
C ALA A 207 -11.83 -15.60 -14.18
N SER A 208 -11.66 -15.47 -15.51
CA SER A 208 -10.81 -14.43 -16.11
C SER A 208 -11.37 -13.02 -15.89
N MET A 209 -12.69 -12.83 -16.02
CA MET A 209 -13.33 -11.53 -15.77
C MET A 209 -13.21 -11.09 -14.32
N ILE A 210 -13.39 -12.01 -13.36
CA ILE A 210 -13.23 -11.72 -11.94
C ILE A 210 -11.82 -11.16 -11.65
N VAL A 211 -10.77 -11.85 -12.16
CA VAL A 211 -9.38 -11.39 -11.98
C VAL A 211 -9.17 -10.01 -12.59
N ALA A 212 -9.66 -9.78 -13.82
CA ALA A 212 -9.54 -8.50 -14.50
C ALA A 212 -10.23 -7.36 -13.72
N PHE A 213 -11.48 -7.55 -13.29
CA PHE A 213 -12.22 -6.54 -12.54
C PHE A 213 -11.57 -6.22 -11.19
N ILE A 214 -11.08 -7.24 -10.48
CA ILE A 214 -10.41 -7.01 -9.20
C ILE A 214 -9.08 -6.28 -9.38
N LEU A 215 -8.31 -6.59 -10.43
CA LEU A 215 -7.08 -5.85 -10.74
C LEU A 215 -7.36 -4.40 -11.14
N ILE A 216 -8.43 -4.13 -11.91
CA ILE A 216 -8.88 -2.76 -12.19
C ILE A 216 -9.20 -2.04 -10.88
N GLY A 217 -9.99 -2.66 -10.01
CA GLY A 217 -10.33 -2.10 -8.70
C GLY A 217 -9.08 -1.78 -7.87
N LYS A 218 -8.09 -2.68 -7.85
CA LYS A 218 -6.81 -2.48 -7.15
C LYS A 218 -5.98 -1.33 -7.72
N VAL A 219 -5.91 -1.18 -9.05
CA VAL A 219 -5.21 -0.05 -9.69
C VAL A 219 -5.89 1.27 -9.34
N LEU A 220 -7.23 1.32 -9.34
CA LEU A 220 -7.97 2.51 -8.93
C LEU A 220 -7.75 2.84 -7.45
N GLU A 221 -7.72 1.82 -6.60
CA GLU A 221 -7.41 1.95 -5.17
C GLU A 221 -6.02 2.56 -4.95
N GLU A 222 -4.99 1.99 -5.59
CA GLU A 222 -3.62 2.50 -5.46
C GLU A 222 -3.48 3.92 -6.04
N ARG A 223 -4.15 4.22 -7.15
CA ARG A 223 -4.18 5.57 -7.71
C ARG A 223 -4.80 6.59 -6.75
N ALA A 224 -5.88 6.24 -6.09
CA ALA A 224 -6.52 7.10 -5.09
C ALA A 224 -5.59 7.36 -3.89
N LYS A 225 -4.88 6.33 -3.41
CA LYS A 225 -3.88 6.47 -2.33
C LYS A 225 -2.70 7.35 -2.75
N TYR A 226 -2.25 7.25 -4.01
CA TYR A 226 -1.09 8.00 -4.53
C TYR A 226 -1.33 9.51 -4.53
N GLY A 227 -2.52 9.97 -4.91
CA GLY A 227 -2.87 11.39 -4.94
C GLY A 227 -2.80 12.10 -3.57
N THR A 228 -2.89 11.33 -2.50
CA THR A 228 -2.90 11.86 -1.12
C THR A 228 -1.50 12.04 -0.53
N THR A 229 -0.51 11.34 -1.05
CA THR A 229 0.89 11.43 -0.63
C THR A 229 1.61 12.60 -1.36
N GLU A 230 1.05 13.08 -2.48
CA GLU A 230 1.66 14.13 -3.30
C GLU A 230 1.80 15.48 -2.55
N ALA A 231 0.86 15.81 -1.68
CA ALA A 231 0.94 17.03 -0.86
C ALA A 231 2.13 17.00 0.12
N VAL A 232 2.35 15.86 0.76
CA VAL A 232 3.52 15.67 1.66
C VAL A 232 4.82 15.71 0.87
N ARG A 233 4.83 15.10 -0.31
CA ARG A 233 5.98 15.10 -1.21
C ARG A 233 6.36 16.50 -1.66
N LYS A 234 5.38 17.36 -1.97
CA LYS A 234 5.63 18.78 -2.27
C LYS A 234 6.29 19.49 -1.10
N LEU A 235 5.84 19.25 0.13
CA LEU A 235 6.48 19.81 1.33
C LEU A 235 7.91 19.28 1.53
N MET A 236 8.17 17.99 1.30
CA MET A 236 9.52 17.42 1.37
C MET A 236 10.47 17.99 0.33
N GLY A 237 9.97 18.26 -0.91
CA GLY A 237 10.74 18.93 -1.96
C GLY A 237 11.12 20.38 -1.65
N LEU A 238 10.60 20.96 -0.56
CA LEU A 238 10.97 22.30 -0.09
C LEU A 238 12.20 22.30 0.82
N ARG A 239 12.66 21.13 1.31
CA ARG A 239 13.86 21.08 2.12
C ARG A 239 15.04 21.69 1.39
N PRO A 240 15.77 22.60 2.02
CA PRO A 240 16.99 23.14 1.43
C PRO A 240 18.01 22.01 1.25
N GLY A 241 18.84 22.09 0.19
CA GLY A 241 19.90 21.11 -0.04
C GLY A 241 20.82 20.97 1.17
N LYS A 242 21.53 19.84 1.27
CA LYS A 242 22.40 19.47 2.38
C LYS A 242 23.52 20.52 2.57
N VAL A 243 23.29 21.47 3.48
CA VAL A 243 24.33 22.39 3.96
C VAL A 243 24.46 22.16 5.45
N ARG A 244 25.68 21.85 5.92
CA ARG A 244 25.95 21.75 7.36
C ARG A 244 25.96 23.15 7.97
N ILE A 245 24.84 23.54 8.57
CA ILE A 245 24.67 24.80 9.30
C ILE A 245 24.46 24.47 10.76
N LYS A 246 25.18 25.16 11.62
CA LYS A 246 25.02 25.07 13.09
C LYS A 246 24.18 26.23 13.60
N PRO A 247 23.45 26.08 14.71
CA PRO A 247 22.82 27.18 15.40
C PRO A 247 23.86 28.27 15.75
N GLY A 248 23.56 29.53 15.41
CA GLY A 248 24.45 30.66 15.56
C GLY A 248 25.20 31.08 14.28
N ASP A 249 25.27 30.22 13.27
CA ASP A 249 25.93 30.56 12.00
C ASP A 249 25.21 31.69 11.26
N ILE A 250 26.01 32.58 10.63
CA ILE A 250 25.47 33.63 9.75
C ILE A 250 25.51 33.15 8.31
N VAL A 251 24.34 33.00 7.73
CA VAL A 251 24.17 32.48 6.36
C VAL A 251 23.67 33.59 5.43
N ARG A 252 24.35 33.76 4.30
CA ARG A 252 23.93 34.71 3.25
C ARG A 252 23.00 34.02 2.27
N VAL A 253 21.79 34.54 2.09
CA VAL A 253 20.77 34.01 1.15
C VAL A 253 20.59 35.00 -0.01
N LYS A 254 20.88 34.53 -1.22
CA LYS A 254 20.76 35.31 -2.45
C LYS A 254 19.31 35.29 -2.98
N PRO A 255 18.94 36.25 -3.85
CA PRO A 255 17.66 36.19 -4.57
C PRO A 255 17.46 34.87 -5.30
N GLY A 256 16.24 34.31 -5.24
CA GLY A 256 15.88 33.01 -5.80
C GLY A 256 16.34 31.79 -5.00
N GLN A 257 17.14 31.97 -3.95
CA GLN A 257 17.57 30.87 -3.09
C GLN A 257 16.54 30.55 -2.00
N ARG A 258 16.47 29.27 -1.62
CA ARG A 258 15.71 28.83 -0.44
C ARG A 258 16.49 29.16 0.83
N ILE A 259 15.77 29.58 1.86
CA ILE A 259 16.32 29.80 3.20
C ILE A 259 16.64 28.44 3.82
N PRO A 260 17.90 28.22 4.26
CA PRO A 260 18.33 26.89 4.66
C PRO A 260 18.04 26.51 6.13
N ALA A 261 17.70 27.47 6.97
CA ALA A 261 17.47 27.28 8.41
C ALA A 261 16.45 28.30 8.92
N ASP A 262 15.77 27.98 10.03
CA ASP A 262 14.99 28.98 10.74
C ASP A 262 15.90 29.93 11.48
N GLY A 263 15.61 31.22 11.43
CA GLY A 263 16.44 32.20 12.08
C GLY A 263 15.92 33.62 11.97
N THR A 264 16.79 34.56 12.35
CA THR A 264 16.49 36.00 12.37
C THR A 264 17.37 36.73 11.35
N VAL A 265 16.81 37.63 10.57
CA VAL A 265 17.54 38.49 9.64
C VAL A 265 18.45 39.45 10.42
N THR A 266 19.75 39.44 10.12
CA THR A 266 20.74 40.32 10.76
C THR A 266 21.08 41.53 9.89
N GLU A 267 21.13 41.35 8.58
CA GLU A 267 21.45 42.41 7.62
C GLU A 267 20.66 42.23 6.31
N GLY A 268 20.37 43.35 5.64
CA GLY A 268 19.67 43.39 4.36
C GLY A 268 18.17 43.48 4.51
N SER A 269 17.49 43.67 3.38
CA SER A 269 16.01 43.62 3.27
C SER A 269 15.60 42.90 2.02
N SER A 270 14.50 42.20 2.08
CA SER A 270 13.96 41.41 0.94
C SER A 270 12.49 41.13 1.08
N PHE A 271 11.93 40.53 0.05
CA PHE A 271 10.61 39.89 0.07
C PHE A 271 10.82 38.40 0.07
N VAL A 272 10.21 37.71 1.02
CA VAL A 272 10.29 36.26 1.18
C VAL A 272 8.93 35.63 0.93
N ASP A 273 8.88 34.69 0.00
CA ASP A 273 7.70 33.88 -0.25
C ASP A 273 7.58 32.79 0.81
N GLN A 274 6.58 32.93 1.66
CA GLN A 274 6.25 32.00 2.76
C GLN A 274 4.93 31.25 2.47
N SER A 275 4.37 31.36 1.26
CA SER A 275 3.05 30.82 0.89
C SER A 275 2.92 29.31 1.19
N MET A 276 4.01 28.57 1.07
CA MET A 276 4.02 27.13 1.33
C MET A 276 3.87 26.76 2.82
N LEU A 277 4.16 27.69 3.74
CA LEU A 277 4.01 27.50 5.18
C LEU A 277 2.77 28.19 5.75
N THR A 278 2.47 29.40 5.26
CA THR A 278 1.39 30.25 5.80
C THR A 278 0.10 30.14 4.98
N GLY A 279 0.19 29.72 3.71
CA GLY A 279 -0.92 29.73 2.76
C GLY A 279 -1.17 31.12 2.15
N GLU A 280 -0.52 32.18 2.60
CA GLU A 280 -0.69 33.53 2.06
C GLU A 280 0.11 33.70 0.75
N PRO A 281 -0.53 34.09 -0.36
CA PRO A 281 0.14 34.15 -1.67
C PRO A 281 1.06 35.38 -1.83
N LEU A 282 0.96 36.38 -0.94
CA LEU A 282 1.78 37.59 -1.03
C LEU A 282 3.10 37.41 -0.29
N PRO A 283 4.24 37.74 -0.93
CA PRO A 283 5.53 37.71 -0.27
C PRO A 283 5.59 38.73 0.89
N VAL A 284 6.18 38.30 1.99
CA VAL A 284 6.32 39.12 3.20
C VAL A 284 7.64 39.89 3.14
N GLU A 285 7.59 41.19 3.41
CA GLU A 285 8.80 42.00 3.56
C GLU A 285 9.53 41.61 4.84
N VAL A 286 10.84 41.34 4.72
CA VAL A 286 11.73 41.01 5.85
C VAL A 286 12.83 42.03 5.95
N ILE A 287 12.99 42.59 7.15
CA ILE A 287 14.00 43.58 7.55
C ILE A 287 14.82 43.02 8.69
N PRO A 288 15.96 43.63 9.09
CA PRO A 288 16.74 43.21 10.26
C PRO A 288 15.86 43.08 11.49
N GLY A 289 15.96 41.90 12.17
CA GLY A 289 15.12 41.51 13.29
C GLY A 289 13.90 40.68 12.93
N ALA A 290 13.53 40.56 11.63
CA ALA A 290 12.43 39.69 11.19
C ALA A 290 12.80 38.20 11.24
N LYS A 291 11.85 37.35 11.61
CA LYS A 291 12.00 35.88 11.56
C LYS A 291 11.79 35.36 10.18
N VAL A 292 12.60 34.37 9.80
CA VAL A 292 12.50 33.65 8.52
C VAL A 292 12.56 32.15 8.79
N PHE A 293 11.96 31.36 7.88
CA PHE A 293 11.78 29.94 8.05
C PHE A 293 12.46 29.14 6.94
N ALA A 294 12.99 27.98 7.28
CA ALA A 294 13.58 27.04 6.34
C ALA A 294 12.59 26.65 5.24
N GLY A 295 13.07 26.51 3.99
CA GLY A 295 12.26 26.12 2.85
C GLY A 295 11.55 27.27 2.12
N THR A 296 11.41 28.46 2.74
CA THR A 296 10.87 29.67 2.11
C THR A 296 11.84 30.24 1.09
N VAL A 297 11.34 31.01 0.10
CA VAL A 297 12.16 31.49 -1.01
C VAL A 297 12.39 32.98 -0.90
N ASN A 298 13.67 33.37 -0.90
CA ASN A 298 14.07 34.77 -0.97
C ASN A 298 13.85 35.30 -2.41
N GLN A 299 13.01 36.32 -2.60
CA GLN A 299 12.65 36.78 -3.96
C GLN A 299 13.54 37.91 -4.49
N LYS A 300 13.77 38.95 -3.67
CA LYS A 300 14.47 40.16 -4.15
C LYS A 300 15.78 40.37 -3.39
N GLY A 301 16.45 41.26 -3.21
CA GLY A 301 17.59 41.54 -2.39
C GLY A 301 18.40 40.36 -1.82
N PHE A 302 19.49 40.60 -1.15
CA PHE A 302 20.17 39.61 -0.34
C PHE A 302 19.90 39.86 1.15
N ILE A 303 19.81 38.80 1.91
CA ILE A 303 19.70 38.87 3.37
C ILE A 303 20.79 38.03 4.02
N LYS A 304 21.26 38.47 5.19
CA LYS A 304 22.02 37.62 6.09
C LYS A 304 21.12 37.21 7.24
N ILE A 305 21.10 35.93 7.53
CA ILE A 305 20.30 35.36 8.61
C ILE A 305 21.23 34.73 9.63
N ARG A 306 20.90 34.83 10.91
CA ARG A 306 21.49 34.05 11.97
C ARG A 306 20.61 32.81 12.17
N ALA A 307 21.17 31.62 11.93
CA ALA A 307 20.48 30.37 12.13
C ALA A 307 20.18 30.12 13.60
N GLU A 308 18.94 29.86 13.96
CA GLU A 308 18.47 29.52 15.30
C GLU A 308 18.15 28.06 15.42
N LYS A 309 17.44 27.50 14.41
CA LYS A 309 17.08 26.08 14.32
C LYS A 309 17.49 25.53 12.98
N THR A 310 18.09 24.35 12.99
CA THR A 310 18.65 23.71 11.79
C THR A 310 18.19 22.27 11.68
N GLY A 311 18.23 21.69 10.49
CA GLY A 311 17.97 20.27 10.25
C GLY A 311 16.57 19.82 10.71
N SER A 312 16.53 18.86 11.64
CA SER A 312 15.29 18.28 12.18
C SER A 312 14.45 19.25 13.02
N ASP A 313 15.06 20.30 13.56
CA ASP A 313 14.41 21.19 14.53
C ASP A 313 13.71 22.38 13.88
N THR A 314 13.81 22.50 12.55
CA THR A 314 13.12 23.53 11.78
C THR A 314 11.61 23.38 11.82
N MET A 315 10.89 24.49 11.66
CA MET A 315 9.42 24.50 11.57
C MET A 315 8.91 23.60 10.45
N LEU A 316 9.53 23.64 9.28
CA LEU A 316 9.19 22.77 8.14
C LEU A 316 9.36 21.28 8.50
N SER A 317 10.47 20.91 9.13
CA SER A 317 10.71 19.52 9.57
C SER A 317 9.69 19.09 10.62
N SER A 318 9.30 19.97 11.54
CA SER A 318 8.27 19.70 12.54
C SER A 318 6.89 19.47 11.91
N ILE A 319 6.52 20.25 10.89
CA ILE A 319 5.28 20.08 10.14
C ILE A 319 5.29 18.73 9.41
N ILE A 320 6.37 18.41 8.68
CA ILE A 320 6.53 17.14 7.98
C ILE A 320 6.40 15.98 8.97
N LYS A 321 7.06 16.04 10.12
CA LYS A 321 6.99 15.00 11.16
C LYS A 321 5.57 14.85 11.70
N MET A 322 4.86 15.95 11.97
CA MET A 322 3.49 15.92 12.46
C MET A 322 2.53 15.28 11.44
N VAL A 323 2.68 15.58 10.15
CA VAL A 323 1.88 14.97 9.09
C VAL A 323 2.20 13.47 8.95
N LYS A 324 3.48 13.09 9.06
CA LYS A 324 3.90 11.68 9.06
C LYS A 324 3.32 10.91 10.25
N ASP A 325 3.43 11.46 11.45
CA ASP A 325 2.89 10.84 12.65
C ASP A 325 1.36 10.70 12.56
N ALA A 326 0.68 11.67 11.96
CA ALA A 326 -0.75 11.59 11.70
C ALA A 326 -1.09 10.47 10.67
N GLN A 327 -0.27 10.29 9.65
CA GLN A 327 -0.43 9.20 8.67
C GLN A 327 -0.08 7.82 9.25
N MET A 328 0.87 7.77 10.18
CA MET A 328 1.26 6.53 10.87
C MET A 328 0.27 6.11 11.94
N SER A 329 -0.45 7.06 12.55
CA SER A 329 -1.44 6.73 13.57
C SER A 329 -2.58 5.91 12.96
N LYS A 330 -2.81 4.69 13.47
CA LYS A 330 -3.96 3.89 13.10
C LYS A 330 -5.23 4.60 13.55
N ALA A 331 -6.07 5.00 12.60
CA ALA A 331 -7.39 5.45 12.95
C ALA A 331 -8.15 4.30 13.65
N ARG A 332 -8.82 4.58 14.78
CA ARG A 332 -9.67 3.59 15.48
C ARG A 332 -10.67 2.88 14.56
N VAL A 333 -11.08 3.56 13.50
CA VAL A 333 -11.93 3.02 12.45
C VAL A 333 -11.25 1.88 11.69
N GLN A 334 -9.95 1.95 11.45
CA GLN A 334 -9.21 0.89 10.75
C GLN A 334 -9.11 -0.39 11.59
N GLU A 335 -8.89 -0.28 12.91
CA GLU A 335 -8.95 -1.45 13.79
C GLU A 335 -10.33 -2.11 13.83
N LEU A 336 -11.40 -1.30 13.78
CA LEU A 336 -12.77 -1.81 13.72
C LEU A 336 -13.01 -2.57 12.42
N VAL A 337 -12.60 -1.99 11.29
CA VAL A 337 -12.69 -2.61 9.97
C VAL A 337 -11.94 -3.95 9.94
N ASP A 338 -10.75 -4.02 10.53
CA ASP A 338 -9.95 -5.24 10.59
C ASP A 338 -10.65 -6.34 11.42
N LYS A 339 -11.22 -5.98 12.56
CA LYS A 339 -12.01 -6.91 13.41
C LYS A 339 -13.25 -7.42 12.68
N VAL A 340 -13.97 -6.52 11.99
CA VAL A 340 -15.13 -6.91 11.20
C VAL A 340 -14.73 -7.86 10.07
N ALA A 341 -13.67 -7.55 9.32
CA ALA A 341 -13.20 -8.39 8.23
C ALA A 341 -12.76 -9.79 8.71
N ALA A 342 -12.10 -9.88 9.86
CA ALA A 342 -11.66 -11.14 10.44
C ALA A 342 -12.81 -12.10 10.80
N VAL A 343 -14.01 -11.58 11.12
CA VAL A 343 -15.20 -12.38 11.37
C VAL A 343 -16.02 -12.58 10.10
N PHE A 344 -16.14 -11.56 9.29
CA PHE A 344 -16.95 -11.55 8.07
C PHE A 344 -16.50 -12.59 7.05
N VAL A 345 -15.20 -12.69 6.78
CA VAL A 345 -14.68 -13.60 5.74
C VAL A 345 -14.95 -15.08 6.07
N PRO A 346 -14.68 -15.60 7.28
CA PRO A 346 -15.07 -16.97 7.65
C PRO A 346 -16.58 -17.22 7.55
N VAL A 347 -17.40 -16.25 7.97
CA VAL A 347 -18.87 -16.37 7.88
C VAL A 347 -19.32 -16.48 6.41
N ILE A 348 -18.75 -15.68 5.52
CA ILE A 348 -19.06 -15.76 4.08
C ILE A 348 -18.63 -17.11 3.48
N ILE A 349 -17.49 -17.64 3.88
CA ILE A 349 -17.06 -18.97 3.44
C ILE A 349 -18.06 -20.03 3.89
N LEU A 350 -18.55 -19.98 5.14
CA LEU A 350 -19.58 -20.90 5.63
C LEU A 350 -20.89 -20.75 4.88
N ILE A 351 -21.35 -19.52 4.63
CA ILE A 351 -22.56 -19.25 3.84
C ILE A 351 -22.42 -19.79 2.42
N SER A 352 -21.25 -19.59 1.80
CA SER A 352 -20.99 -20.07 0.43
C SER A 352 -21.01 -21.60 0.35
N LEU A 353 -20.46 -22.29 1.35
CA LEU A 353 -20.53 -23.75 1.48
C LEU A 353 -21.95 -24.22 1.73
N ALA A 354 -22.70 -23.58 2.61
CA ALA A 354 -24.09 -23.90 2.85
C ALA A 354 -24.94 -23.73 1.57
N ALA A 355 -24.74 -22.64 0.84
CA ALA A 355 -25.39 -22.40 -0.45
C ALA A 355 -25.00 -23.48 -1.48
N PHE A 356 -23.74 -23.88 -1.54
CA PHE A 356 -23.29 -24.98 -2.39
C PHE A 356 -24.03 -26.28 -2.10
N PHE A 357 -24.10 -26.71 -0.82
CA PHE A 357 -24.77 -27.93 -0.41
C PHE A 357 -26.28 -27.87 -0.68
N TYR A 358 -26.92 -26.76 -0.35
CA TYR A 358 -28.35 -26.58 -0.60
C TYR A 358 -28.71 -26.71 -2.09
N TRP A 359 -28.01 -25.98 -2.97
CA TRP A 359 -28.30 -26.02 -4.41
C TRP A 359 -27.87 -27.31 -5.10
N THR A 360 -26.87 -28.01 -4.55
CA THR A 360 -26.41 -29.30 -5.11
C THR A 360 -27.35 -30.44 -4.74
N PHE A 361 -27.79 -30.51 -3.46
CA PHE A 361 -28.48 -31.67 -2.92
C PHE A 361 -29.98 -31.43 -2.66
N ALA A 362 -30.36 -30.26 -2.11
CA ALA A 362 -31.73 -30.01 -1.70
C ALA A 362 -32.62 -29.49 -2.85
N SER A 363 -32.09 -28.62 -3.72
CA SER A 363 -32.88 -28.01 -4.80
C SER A 363 -32.90 -28.78 -6.11
N GLY A 364 -32.15 -29.91 -6.22
CA GLY A 364 -32.01 -30.69 -7.46
C GLY A 364 -31.27 -29.94 -8.58
N GLY A 365 -30.60 -28.81 -8.29
CA GLY A 365 -29.92 -27.97 -9.27
C GLY A 365 -28.58 -28.53 -9.76
N GLY A 366 -28.11 -29.63 -9.18
CA GLY A 366 -26.87 -30.30 -9.54
C GLY A 366 -25.60 -29.54 -9.14
N LEU A 367 -24.46 -30.19 -9.34
CA LEU A 367 -23.15 -29.70 -8.94
C LEU A 367 -22.79 -28.33 -9.55
N SER A 368 -23.15 -28.13 -10.84
CA SER A 368 -22.84 -26.88 -11.55
C SER A 368 -23.53 -25.66 -10.94
N LYS A 369 -24.83 -25.81 -10.58
CA LYS A 369 -25.59 -24.72 -9.97
C LYS A 369 -25.09 -24.41 -8.55
N GLY A 370 -24.77 -25.46 -7.79
CA GLY A 370 -24.15 -25.29 -6.45
C GLY A 370 -22.82 -24.55 -6.52
N LEU A 371 -21.91 -24.93 -7.42
CA LEU A 371 -20.63 -24.27 -7.61
C LEU A 371 -20.76 -22.82 -8.09
N LEU A 372 -21.66 -22.56 -9.05
CA LEU A 372 -21.91 -21.20 -9.53
C LEU A 372 -22.39 -20.31 -8.37
N THR A 373 -23.32 -20.81 -7.56
CA THR A 373 -23.83 -20.05 -6.40
C THR A 373 -22.73 -19.81 -5.38
N MET A 374 -21.91 -20.81 -5.07
CA MET A 374 -20.78 -20.68 -4.17
C MET A 374 -19.79 -19.60 -4.63
N VAL A 375 -19.36 -19.66 -5.90
CA VAL A 375 -18.45 -18.68 -6.49
C VAL A 375 -19.08 -17.29 -6.48
N SER A 376 -20.36 -17.16 -6.80
CA SER A 376 -21.07 -15.88 -6.79
C SER A 376 -21.10 -15.26 -5.38
N VAL A 377 -21.41 -16.05 -4.36
CA VAL A 377 -21.39 -15.58 -2.96
C VAL A 377 -19.98 -15.10 -2.55
N LEU A 378 -18.94 -15.87 -2.87
CA LEU A 378 -17.55 -15.52 -2.52
C LEU A 378 -17.10 -14.22 -3.21
N VAL A 379 -17.47 -13.99 -4.46
CA VAL A 379 -17.06 -12.81 -5.24
C VAL A 379 -17.83 -11.57 -4.79
N ILE A 380 -19.16 -11.65 -4.67
CA ILE A 380 -20.00 -10.51 -4.30
C ILE A 380 -19.71 -10.03 -2.87
N ALA A 381 -19.39 -10.94 -1.97
CA ALA A 381 -19.10 -10.62 -0.57
C ALA A 381 -17.72 -9.98 -0.34
N CYS A 382 -16.94 -9.69 -1.39
CA CYS A 382 -15.65 -9.00 -1.22
C CYS A 382 -15.84 -7.60 -0.60
N PRO A 383 -15.31 -7.30 0.60
CA PRO A 383 -15.39 -5.97 1.20
C PRO A 383 -14.34 -5.01 0.60
N CYS A 384 -14.18 -5.00 -0.71
CA CYS A 384 -13.11 -4.26 -1.40
C CYS A 384 -13.16 -2.75 -1.14
N SER A 385 -14.37 -2.17 -1.05
CA SER A 385 -14.58 -0.74 -0.77
C SER A 385 -14.28 -0.35 0.68
N LEU A 386 -14.36 -1.29 1.61
CA LEU A 386 -14.12 -1.03 3.04
C LEU A 386 -12.65 -0.66 3.30
N GLY A 387 -11.71 -1.22 2.54
CA GLY A 387 -10.29 -0.87 2.60
C GLY A 387 -9.97 0.55 2.10
N LEU A 388 -10.82 1.11 1.22
CA LEU A 388 -10.67 2.47 0.69
C LEU A 388 -11.28 3.55 1.57
N ALA A 389 -12.37 3.23 2.27
CA ALA A 389 -13.14 4.22 3.02
C ALA A 389 -12.32 4.89 4.12
N THR A 390 -11.45 4.14 4.80
CA THR A 390 -10.67 4.64 5.93
C THR A 390 -9.56 5.61 5.52
N PRO A 391 -8.66 5.29 4.57
CA PRO A 391 -7.64 6.24 4.13
C PRO A 391 -8.23 7.51 3.53
N THR A 392 -9.27 7.40 2.70
CA THR A 392 -9.88 8.56 2.05
C THR A 392 -10.62 9.47 3.03
N ALA A 393 -11.30 8.93 4.03
CA ALA A 393 -11.98 9.72 5.07
C ALA A 393 -10.99 10.50 5.95
N ILE A 394 -9.87 9.89 6.33
CA ILE A 394 -8.81 10.54 7.10
C ILE A 394 -8.22 11.70 6.32
N ILE A 395 -7.92 11.50 5.04
CA ILE A 395 -7.30 12.51 4.19
C ILE A 395 -8.26 13.66 3.91
N ALA A 396 -9.53 13.37 3.62
CA ALA A 396 -10.56 14.40 3.48
C ALA A 396 -10.74 15.22 4.78
N GLY A 397 -10.60 14.56 5.94
CA GLY A 397 -10.66 15.21 7.25
C GLY A 397 -9.46 16.12 7.55
N ILE A 398 -8.26 15.69 7.19
CA ILE A 398 -7.02 16.47 7.35
C ILE A 398 -7.01 17.65 6.36
N GLY A 399 -7.35 17.41 5.09
CA GLY A 399 -7.39 18.45 4.05
C GLY A 399 -8.39 19.58 4.38
N LYS A 400 -9.52 19.28 5.02
CA LYS A 400 -10.49 20.29 5.46
C LYS A 400 -10.06 21.11 6.68
N ARG A 401 -9.09 20.65 7.45
CA ARG A 401 -8.54 21.39 8.60
C ARG A 401 -7.33 22.27 8.24
N MET A 402 -6.76 22.08 7.04
CA MET A 402 -5.65 22.90 6.54
C MET A 402 -6.09 24.04 5.59
N LEU A 403 -7.36 24.10 5.21
CA LEU A 403 -8.03 25.20 4.54
C LEU A 403 -8.84 26.03 5.55
#